data_77b8f700072edc8973262650d7c9043e
#
_entry.id   77b8f700072edc8973262650d7c9043e
#
_cell.length_a   1.000
_cell.length_b   1.000
_cell.length_c   1.000
_cell.angle_alpha   90.00
_cell.angle_beta   90.00
_cell.angle_gamma   90.00
#
_symmetry.space_group_name_H-M   'P 1'
#
loop_
_entity.id
_entity.type
_entity.pdbx_description
1 polymer ?
#
loop_
_entity_poly.entity_id
_entity_poly.type
_entity_poly.pdbx_seq_one_letter_code
_entity_poly.pdbx_strand_id
1 'polypeptide(L)'
;DLAQPFRYMCHNGEINTYKGNFSRMQIREELLENEVFGEDLQKILPIVIPDKSDSASMDMTLELLLATGRSLPEAMMMLVPEAWEKHTFMDEDKKAFYQYNSCIMEPWDGPASIPFTDGKYIGALLDRNGLRPSRYSVTKDGYVIMSSETGVLEIDPENIQMHGRLEPGKMFLVNMDEGRIVEDD
;
A
#
# COMPACT_ATOMS: atom_id res chain seq x y z
N ASP A 1 -14.58 14.80 9.85
CA ASP A 1 -13.78 14.27 8.73
C ASP A 1 -12.33 14.09 9.17
N LEU A 2 -11.66 13.09 8.60
CA LEU A 2 -10.23 12.87 8.85
C LEU A 2 -9.41 13.78 7.93
N ALA A 3 -8.24 14.20 8.41
CA ALA A 3 -7.31 15.00 7.60
C ALA A 3 -6.70 14.15 6.48
N GLN A 4 -6.37 14.80 5.37
CA GLN A 4 -5.66 14.22 4.24
C GLN A 4 -4.24 14.81 4.13
N PRO A 5 -3.23 14.02 3.75
CA PRO A 5 -3.26 12.57 3.66
C PRO A 5 -3.50 11.95 5.05
N PHE A 6 -3.92 10.70 5.08
CA PHE A 6 -4.05 9.96 6.34
C PHE A 6 -2.68 9.75 6.99
N ARG A 7 -2.45 8.63 7.71
CA ARG A 7 -1.16 8.42 8.37
C ARG A 7 -0.08 7.89 7.44
N TYR A 8 -0.43 6.90 6.61
CA TYR A 8 0.55 6.14 5.83
C TYR A 8 0.27 6.15 4.35
N MET A 9 -0.99 6.24 3.95
CA MET A 9 -1.36 6.10 2.55
C MET A 9 -2.48 7.05 2.13
N CYS A 10 -2.60 7.23 0.82
CA CYS A 10 -3.79 7.75 0.16
C CYS A 10 -4.00 6.97 -1.13
N HIS A 11 -5.12 7.13 -1.80
CA HIS A 11 -5.30 6.54 -3.11
C HIS A 11 -6.11 7.44 -4.06
N ASN A 12 -5.90 7.21 -5.33
CA ASN A 12 -6.73 7.72 -6.39
C ASN A 12 -7.45 6.54 -7.03
N GLY A 13 -8.73 6.36 -6.70
CA GLY A 13 -9.53 5.25 -7.17
C GLY A 13 -10.70 4.92 -6.25
N GLU A 14 -11.07 3.66 -6.25
CA GLU A 14 -12.16 3.12 -5.44
C GLU A 14 -11.82 1.69 -5.02
N ILE A 15 -11.94 1.37 -3.73
CA ILE A 15 -11.81 0.00 -3.23
C ILE A 15 -13.18 -0.67 -3.30
N ASN A 16 -13.39 -1.44 -4.35
CA ASN A 16 -14.69 -2.08 -4.63
C ASN A 16 -15.09 -3.11 -3.57
N THR A 17 -14.12 -3.74 -2.91
CA THR A 17 -14.34 -4.74 -1.86
C THR A 17 -14.57 -4.14 -0.47
N TYR A 18 -14.57 -2.81 -0.36
CA TYR A 18 -14.61 -2.07 0.91
C TYR A 18 -15.61 -2.59 1.94
N LYS A 19 -16.87 -2.82 1.54
CA LYS A 19 -17.90 -3.30 2.48
C LYS A 19 -17.58 -4.67 3.08
N GLY A 20 -17.04 -5.55 2.26
CA GLY A 20 -16.58 -6.87 2.71
C GLY A 20 -15.36 -6.77 3.63
N ASN A 21 -14.38 -5.95 3.25
CA ASN A 21 -13.19 -5.72 4.05
C ASN A 21 -13.53 -5.13 5.42
N PHE A 22 -14.39 -4.11 5.44
CA PHE A 22 -14.88 -3.50 6.68
C PHE A 22 -15.55 -4.53 7.61
N SER A 23 -16.51 -5.30 7.09
CA SER A 23 -17.21 -6.32 7.89
C SER A 23 -16.26 -7.41 8.43
N ARG A 24 -15.27 -7.82 7.64
CA ARG A 24 -14.26 -8.78 8.08
C ARG A 24 -13.33 -8.21 9.13
N MET A 25 -12.97 -6.92 9.04
CA MET A 25 -12.20 -6.25 10.08
C MET A 25 -12.98 -6.19 11.38
N GLN A 26 -14.28 -5.89 11.37
CA GLN A 26 -15.11 -5.92 12.58
C GLN A 26 -15.14 -7.31 13.23
N ILE A 27 -15.31 -8.38 12.45
CA ILE A 27 -15.26 -9.76 12.99
C ILE A 27 -13.88 -10.06 13.57
N ARG A 28 -12.82 -9.62 12.91
CA ARG A 28 -11.42 -9.81 13.33
C ARG A 28 -11.12 -9.09 14.65
N GLU A 29 -11.71 -7.90 14.86
CA GLU A 29 -11.59 -7.13 16.10
C GLU A 29 -12.07 -7.92 17.33
N GLU A 30 -13.10 -8.73 17.20
CA GLU A 30 -13.62 -9.58 18.28
C GLU A 30 -12.67 -10.73 18.65
N LEU A 31 -11.76 -11.09 17.75
CA LEU A 31 -10.80 -12.18 17.89
C LEU A 31 -9.37 -11.69 18.15
N LEU A 32 -9.16 -10.36 18.20
CA LEU A 32 -7.84 -9.80 18.42
C LEU A 32 -7.35 -10.11 19.83
N GLU A 33 -6.20 -10.75 19.88
CA GLU A 33 -5.42 -10.95 21.10
C GLU A 33 -4.00 -10.46 20.85
N ASN A 34 -3.43 -9.72 21.79
CA ASN A 34 -2.06 -9.25 21.66
C ASN A 34 -1.45 -9.08 23.05
N GLU A 35 -0.36 -9.80 23.32
CA GLU A 35 0.34 -9.76 24.61
C GLU A 35 0.97 -8.38 24.88
N VAL A 36 1.38 -7.66 23.85
CA VAL A 36 2.00 -6.33 23.99
C VAL A 36 0.99 -5.29 24.47
N PHE A 37 -0.22 -5.32 23.92
CA PHE A 37 -1.28 -4.40 24.30
C PHE A 37 -2.00 -4.85 25.58
N GLY A 38 -2.11 -6.15 25.83
CA GLY A 38 -2.85 -6.68 26.96
C GLY A 38 -4.25 -6.05 27.11
N GLU A 39 -4.57 -5.50 28.28
CA GLU A 39 -5.84 -4.83 28.55
C GLU A 39 -6.01 -3.52 27.74
N ASP A 40 -4.93 -2.92 27.30
CA ASP A 40 -4.94 -1.68 26.50
C ASP A 40 -5.44 -1.91 25.07
N LEU A 41 -5.57 -3.17 24.62
CA LEU A 41 -6.16 -3.51 23.33
C LEU A 41 -7.54 -2.85 23.13
N GLN A 42 -8.32 -2.77 24.17
CA GLN A 42 -9.65 -2.13 24.14
C GLN A 42 -9.59 -0.63 23.81
N LYS A 43 -8.47 0.03 24.04
CA LYS A 43 -8.30 1.48 23.76
C LYS A 43 -8.11 1.78 22.25
N ILE A 44 -7.69 0.78 21.47
CA ILE A 44 -7.48 0.94 20.03
C ILE A 44 -8.67 0.45 19.19
N LEU A 45 -9.69 -0.11 19.83
CA LEU A 45 -10.92 -0.54 19.17
C LEU A 45 -11.95 0.59 19.09
N PRO A 46 -12.75 0.68 18.02
CA PRO A 46 -12.64 -0.12 16.79
C PRO A 46 -11.41 0.28 15.96
N ILE A 47 -10.77 -0.70 15.33
CA ILE A 47 -9.64 -0.45 14.41
C ILE A 47 -10.13 0.37 13.22
N VAL A 48 -11.22 -0.08 12.60
CA VAL A 48 -11.84 0.62 11.47
C VAL A 48 -13.10 1.34 11.93
N ILE A 49 -13.01 2.68 11.93
CA ILE A 49 -14.12 3.54 12.39
C ILE A 49 -15.25 3.49 11.35
N PRO A 50 -16.52 3.21 11.77
CA PRO A 50 -17.66 3.22 10.89
C PRO A 50 -17.86 4.55 10.16
N ASP A 51 -18.51 4.50 8.99
CA ASP A 51 -18.90 5.66 8.18
C ASP A 51 -17.73 6.54 7.71
N LYS A 52 -16.55 5.94 7.58
CA LYS A 52 -15.39 6.57 6.95
C LYS A 52 -15.21 6.09 5.51
N SER A 53 -14.35 6.79 4.75
CA SER A 53 -14.04 6.40 3.39
C SER A 53 -13.30 5.05 3.33
N ASP A 54 -13.28 4.44 2.16
CA ASP A 54 -12.50 3.24 1.87
C ASP A 54 -11.01 3.45 2.13
N SER A 55 -10.45 4.59 1.69
CA SER A 55 -9.05 4.94 1.93
C SER A 55 -8.75 5.13 3.42
N ALA A 56 -9.63 5.78 4.19
CA ALA A 56 -9.44 5.90 5.63
C ALA A 56 -9.44 4.54 6.33
N SER A 57 -10.36 3.67 5.92
CA SER A 57 -10.48 2.32 6.49
C SER A 57 -9.27 1.45 6.15
N MET A 58 -8.75 1.58 4.93
CA MET A 58 -7.54 0.88 4.50
C MET A 58 -6.32 1.39 5.28
N ASP A 59 -6.18 2.71 5.46
CA ASP A 59 -5.09 3.31 6.23
C ASP A 59 -5.09 2.85 7.70
N MET A 60 -6.26 2.78 8.34
CA MET A 60 -6.41 2.24 9.70
C MET A 60 -6.01 0.75 9.77
N THR A 61 -6.36 -0.03 8.76
CA THR A 61 -5.98 -1.44 8.67
C THR A 61 -4.47 -1.58 8.46
N LEU A 62 -3.87 -0.72 7.62
CA LEU A 62 -2.43 -0.66 7.42
C LEU A 62 -1.71 -0.31 8.74
N GLU A 63 -2.21 0.67 9.48
CA GLU A 63 -1.64 1.04 10.79
C GLU A 63 -1.63 -0.15 11.76
N LEU A 64 -2.70 -0.94 11.82
CA LEU A 64 -2.73 -2.17 12.62
C LEU A 64 -1.64 -3.16 12.20
N LEU A 65 -1.48 -3.40 10.90
CA LEU A 65 -0.45 -4.32 10.40
C LEU A 65 0.96 -3.85 10.77
N LEU A 66 1.24 -2.55 10.66
CA LEU A 66 2.52 -1.97 11.07
C LEU A 66 2.74 -2.10 12.58
N ALA A 67 1.70 -1.88 13.38
CA ALA A 67 1.76 -2.04 14.83
C ALA A 67 2.05 -3.48 15.28
N THR A 68 1.76 -4.47 14.44
CA THR A 68 2.15 -5.88 14.68
C THR A 68 3.59 -6.20 14.29
N GLY A 69 4.38 -5.21 13.88
CA GLY A 69 5.80 -5.35 13.53
C GLY A 69 6.09 -5.68 12.06
N ARG A 70 5.09 -5.65 11.18
CA ARG A 70 5.32 -5.79 9.73
C ARG A 70 5.97 -4.55 9.16
N SER A 71 6.80 -4.73 8.16
CA SER A 71 7.32 -3.61 7.39
C SER A 71 6.24 -3.01 6.49
N LEU A 72 6.39 -1.74 6.13
CA LEU A 72 5.43 -1.06 5.27
C LEU A 72 5.26 -1.75 3.89
N PRO A 73 6.34 -2.13 3.17
CA PRO A 73 6.18 -2.86 1.91
C PRO A 73 5.44 -4.19 2.09
N GLU A 74 5.77 -4.98 3.12
CA GLU A 74 5.10 -6.25 3.42
C GLU A 74 3.61 -6.05 3.67
N ALA A 75 3.24 -5.10 4.52
CA ALA A 75 1.84 -4.80 4.84
C ALA A 75 1.06 -4.33 3.58
N MET A 76 1.68 -3.53 2.73
CA MET A 76 1.08 -3.11 1.47
C MET A 76 0.87 -4.27 0.49
N MET A 77 1.83 -5.20 0.38
CA MET A 77 1.69 -6.43 -0.42
C MET A 77 0.58 -7.33 0.11
N MET A 78 0.35 -7.36 1.42
CA MET A 78 -0.76 -8.11 2.02
C MET A 78 -2.11 -7.50 1.64
N LEU A 79 -2.22 -6.17 1.71
CA LEU A 79 -3.48 -5.47 1.43
C LEU A 79 -3.82 -5.44 -0.06
N VAL A 80 -2.80 -5.29 -0.90
CA VAL A 80 -2.96 -5.18 -2.36
C VAL A 80 -2.02 -6.18 -3.05
N PRO A 81 -2.35 -7.48 -2.98
CA PRO A 81 -1.51 -8.51 -3.58
C PRO A 81 -1.55 -8.47 -5.10
N GLU A 82 -0.46 -8.89 -5.72
CA GLU A 82 -0.43 -9.22 -7.15
C GLU A 82 -1.40 -10.35 -7.48
N ALA A 83 -1.66 -10.56 -8.77
CA ALA A 83 -2.43 -11.71 -9.27
C ALA A 83 -1.57 -12.99 -9.22
N TRP A 84 -1.37 -13.55 -8.03
CA TRP A 84 -0.40 -14.62 -7.77
C TRP A 84 -0.93 -16.05 -8.00
N GLU A 85 -2.22 -16.31 -7.82
CA GLU A 85 -2.78 -17.67 -7.78
C GLU A 85 -2.49 -18.49 -9.05
N LYS A 86 -2.59 -17.86 -10.21
CA LYS A 86 -2.39 -18.49 -11.53
C LYS A 86 -1.10 -18.04 -12.21
N HIS A 87 -0.23 -17.35 -11.48
CA HIS A 87 1.03 -16.85 -12.04
C HIS A 87 2.06 -17.98 -12.12
N THR A 88 2.40 -18.40 -13.33
CA THR A 88 3.29 -19.55 -13.59
C THR A 88 4.77 -19.23 -13.43
N PHE A 89 5.14 -17.95 -13.54
CA PHE A 89 6.54 -17.50 -13.50
C PHE A 89 6.89 -16.68 -12.26
N MET A 90 5.96 -16.56 -11.30
CA MET A 90 6.25 -15.90 -10.02
C MET A 90 7.21 -16.75 -9.22
N ASP A 91 8.18 -16.10 -8.57
CA ASP A 91 9.09 -16.74 -7.63
C ASP A 91 8.31 -17.52 -6.55
N GLU A 92 8.84 -18.69 -6.17
CA GLU A 92 8.16 -19.60 -5.23
C GLU A 92 8.02 -18.99 -3.84
N ASP A 93 9.03 -18.25 -3.35
CA ASP A 93 8.98 -17.60 -2.04
C ASP A 93 7.96 -16.45 -2.03
N LYS A 94 7.93 -15.66 -3.10
CA LYS A 94 6.92 -14.60 -3.29
C LYS A 94 5.49 -15.18 -3.35
N LYS A 95 5.33 -16.31 -4.03
CA LYS A 95 4.04 -16.99 -4.09
C LYS A 95 3.63 -17.56 -2.74
N ALA A 96 4.56 -18.16 -2.00
CA ALA A 96 4.33 -18.66 -0.65
C ALA A 96 3.97 -17.51 0.32
N PHE A 97 4.62 -16.35 0.19
CA PHE A 97 4.27 -15.15 0.93
C PHE A 97 2.79 -14.77 0.71
N TYR A 98 2.34 -14.65 -0.54
CA TYR A 98 0.94 -14.31 -0.83
C TYR A 98 -0.03 -15.39 -0.35
N GLN A 99 0.30 -16.66 -0.53
CA GLN A 99 -0.52 -17.78 -0.07
C GLN A 99 -0.70 -17.74 1.46
N TYR A 100 0.38 -17.56 2.20
CA TYR A 100 0.33 -17.45 3.66
C TYR A 100 -0.50 -16.24 4.11
N ASN A 101 -0.20 -15.07 3.56
CA ASN A 101 -0.86 -13.84 3.97
C ASN A 101 -2.33 -13.77 3.56
N SER A 102 -2.75 -14.47 2.51
CA SER A 102 -4.16 -14.59 2.12
C SER A 102 -5.04 -15.30 3.16
N CYS A 103 -4.41 -16.10 4.06
CA CYS A 103 -5.11 -16.71 5.20
C CYS A 103 -5.29 -15.71 6.37
N ILE A 104 -4.51 -14.65 6.41
CA ILE A 104 -4.50 -13.66 7.49
C ILE A 104 -5.36 -12.45 7.12
N MET A 105 -5.23 -11.96 5.89
CA MET A 105 -5.86 -10.74 5.41
C MET A 105 -6.40 -10.94 4.00
N GLU A 106 -7.66 -10.61 3.79
CA GLU A 106 -8.25 -10.55 2.46
C GLU A 106 -7.76 -9.31 1.70
N PRO A 107 -7.66 -9.41 0.36
CA PRO A 107 -7.23 -8.28 -0.45
C PRO A 107 -8.22 -7.12 -0.40
N TRP A 108 -7.70 -5.91 -0.38
CA TRP A 108 -8.43 -4.68 -0.62
C TRP A 108 -8.34 -4.38 -2.11
N ASP A 109 -9.39 -4.65 -2.86
CA ASP A 109 -9.37 -4.70 -4.32
C ASP A 109 -10.29 -3.64 -4.94
N GLY A 110 -9.81 -3.05 -6.00
CA GLY A 110 -10.48 -2.01 -6.78
C GLY A 110 -9.47 -1.20 -7.59
N PRO A 111 -9.92 -0.43 -8.60
CA PRO A 111 -9.04 0.37 -9.43
C PRO A 111 -8.42 1.51 -8.62
N ALA A 112 -7.18 1.36 -8.20
CA ALA A 112 -6.50 2.34 -7.36
C ALA A 112 -5.01 2.49 -7.69
N SER A 113 -4.53 3.73 -7.63
CA SER A 113 -3.12 4.07 -7.49
C SER A 113 -2.90 4.53 -6.05
N ILE A 114 -2.00 3.88 -5.34
CA ILE A 114 -1.87 3.98 -3.89
C ILE A 114 -0.45 4.39 -3.52
N PRO A 115 -0.15 5.68 -3.36
CA PRO A 115 1.07 6.15 -2.72
C PRO A 115 1.00 5.95 -1.20
N PHE A 116 2.16 5.64 -0.60
CA PHE A 116 2.31 5.37 0.83
C PHE A 116 3.69 5.77 1.35
N THR A 117 3.79 6.01 2.67
CA THR A 117 5.06 6.30 3.36
C THR A 117 4.96 6.05 4.85
N ASP A 118 6.06 5.69 5.47
CA ASP A 118 6.27 5.65 6.93
C ASP A 118 7.39 6.61 7.40
N GLY A 119 7.89 7.46 6.48
CA GLY A 119 9.01 8.36 6.70
C GLY A 119 10.37 7.75 6.38
N LYS A 120 10.50 6.43 6.33
CA LYS A 120 11.69 5.69 5.89
C LYS A 120 11.56 5.23 4.43
N TYR A 121 10.42 4.68 4.11
CA TYR A 121 10.06 4.29 2.75
C TYR A 121 9.05 5.26 2.18
N ILE A 122 9.18 5.56 0.91
CA ILE A 122 8.17 6.21 0.08
C ILE A 122 7.91 5.29 -1.09
N GLY A 123 6.66 4.94 -1.30
CA GLY A 123 6.31 4.04 -2.37
C GLY A 123 4.96 4.31 -2.98
N ALA A 124 4.67 3.57 -4.03
CA ALA A 124 3.35 3.49 -4.60
C ALA A 124 3.16 2.13 -5.28
N LEU A 125 1.91 1.69 -5.32
CA LEU A 125 1.53 0.51 -6.08
C LEU A 125 0.20 0.72 -6.81
N LEU A 126 0.00 -0.07 -7.84
CA LEU A 126 -1.26 -0.17 -8.53
C LEU A 126 -1.99 -1.44 -8.09
N ASP A 127 -3.31 -1.40 -8.20
CA ASP A 127 -4.10 -2.61 -8.13
C ASP A 127 -3.63 -3.65 -9.15
N ARG A 128 -3.98 -4.91 -8.92
CA ARG A 128 -3.55 -6.03 -9.78
C ARG A 128 -3.91 -5.92 -11.26
N ASN A 129 -4.89 -5.08 -11.61
CA ASN A 129 -5.30 -4.84 -12.99
C ASN A 129 -4.66 -3.57 -13.60
N GLY A 130 -4.09 -2.70 -12.77
CA GLY A 130 -3.42 -1.47 -13.18
C GLY A 130 -4.31 -0.50 -13.95
N LEU A 131 -5.57 -0.34 -13.54
CA LEU A 131 -6.55 0.48 -14.25
C LEU A 131 -6.32 1.99 -14.10
N ARG A 132 -5.65 2.41 -13.02
CA ARG A 132 -5.32 3.83 -12.82
C ARG A 132 -3.96 4.16 -13.41
N PRO A 133 -3.80 5.32 -14.04
CA PRO A 133 -2.50 5.77 -14.49
C PRO A 133 -1.61 6.14 -13.30
N SER A 134 -0.33 5.80 -13.36
CA SER A 134 0.69 6.27 -12.44
C SER A 134 2.03 6.30 -13.15
N ARG A 135 2.67 7.48 -13.17
CA ARG A 135 3.92 7.73 -13.86
C ARG A 135 4.94 8.27 -12.88
N TYR A 136 6.20 7.97 -13.11
CA TYR A 136 7.28 8.53 -12.31
C TYR A 136 8.41 9.09 -13.16
N SER A 137 9.11 10.05 -12.60
CA SER A 137 10.34 10.60 -13.14
C SER A 137 11.39 10.64 -12.03
N VAL A 138 12.61 10.28 -12.36
CA VAL A 138 13.78 10.39 -11.49
C VAL A 138 14.72 11.42 -12.13
N THR A 139 15.15 12.39 -11.34
CA THR A 139 16.03 13.45 -11.82
C THR A 139 17.48 13.18 -11.45
N LYS A 140 18.41 13.78 -12.18
CA LYS A 140 19.85 13.64 -11.93
C LYS A 140 20.29 14.30 -10.60
N ASP A 141 19.54 15.26 -10.12
CA ASP A 141 19.73 15.93 -8.83
C ASP A 141 19.01 15.23 -7.66
N GLY A 142 18.48 14.02 -7.89
CA GLY A 142 18.03 13.11 -6.85
C GLY A 142 16.58 13.24 -6.42
N TYR A 143 15.70 13.85 -7.23
CA TYR A 143 14.26 13.84 -6.97
C TYR A 143 13.57 12.65 -7.62
N VAL A 144 12.57 12.13 -6.94
CA VAL A 144 11.59 11.19 -7.49
C VAL A 144 10.23 11.86 -7.47
N ILE A 145 9.62 12.02 -8.62
CA ILE A 145 8.30 12.62 -8.79
C ILE A 145 7.36 11.56 -9.32
N MET A 146 6.26 11.32 -8.62
CA MET A 146 5.21 10.39 -9.05
C MET A 146 3.87 11.08 -9.10
N SER A 147 3.10 10.81 -10.16
CA SER A 147 1.76 11.37 -10.37
C SER A 147 0.99 10.56 -11.40
N SER A 148 -0.31 10.79 -11.51
CA SER A 148 -1.14 10.16 -12.55
C SER A 148 -0.75 10.62 -13.95
N GLU A 149 -0.29 11.86 -14.09
CA GLU A 149 0.06 12.51 -15.36
C GLU A 149 1.50 13.03 -15.35
N THR A 150 2.11 13.12 -16.53
CA THR A 150 3.38 13.84 -16.70
C THR A 150 3.12 15.34 -16.76
N GLY A 151 4.12 16.14 -16.34
CA GLY A 151 4.06 17.61 -16.43
C GLY A 151 3.33 18.28 -15.27
N VAL A 152 3.08 17.58 -14.17
CA VAL A 152 2.54 18.20 -12.94
C VAL A 152 3.53 19.15 -12.28
N LEU A 153 4.83 18.94 -12.53
CA LEU A 153 5.90 19.84 -12.22
C LEU A 153 6.71 20.12 -13.49
N GLU A 154 7.15 21.35 -13.65
CA GLU A 154 8.11 21.70 -14.71
C GLU A 154 9.48 21.14 -14.31
N ILE A 155 9.95 20.16 -15.08
CA ILE A 155 11.27 19.55 -14.92
C ILE A 155 12.03 19.79 -16.21
N ASP A 156 13.25 20.32 -16.11
CA ASP A 156 14.13 20.43 -17.26
C ASP A 156 14.38 19.04 -17.86
N PRO A 157 14.04 18.81 -19.13
CA PRO A 157 14.28 17.54 -19.80
C PRO A 157 15.72 17.03 -19.68
N GLU A 158 16.71 17.94 -19.65
CA GLU A 158 18.13 17.59 -19.49
C GLU A 158 18.44 17.05 -18.08
N ASN A 159 17.61 17.38 -17.08
CA ASN A 159 17.75 16.88 -15.72
C ASN A 159 17.07 15.53 -15.48
N ILE A 160 16.27 15.04 -16.41
CA ILE A 160 15.64 13.73 -16.28
C ILE A 160 16.69 12.63 -16.47
N GLN A 161 16.83 11.76 -15.48
CA GLN A 161 17.66 10.56 -15.51
C GLN A 161 16.84 9.36 -16.04
N MET A 162 15.63 9.20 -15.53
CA MET A 162 14.75 8.09 -15.88
C MET A 162 13.29 8.51 -15.74
N HIS A 163 12.44 7.98 -16.58
CA HIS A 163 11.01 8.05 -16.41
C HIS A 163 10.37 6.70 -16.74
N GLY A 164 9.23 6.45 -16.12
CA GLY A 164 8.50 5.21 -16.32
C GLY A 164 7.06 5.30 -15.88
N ARG A 165 6.46 4.16 -15.85
CA ARG A 165 5.07 3.96 -15.45
C ARG A 165 5.02 2.79 -14.48
N LEU A 166 4.19 2.91 -13.44
CA LEU A 166 3.90 1.78 -12.56
C LEU A 166 3.22 0.66 -13.35
N GLU A 167 3.62 -0.56 -13.07
CA GLU A 167 3.03 -1.75 -13.65
C GLU A 167 1.93 -2.30 -12.74
N PRO A 168 0.93 -3.02 -13.30
CA PRO A 168 -0.13 -3.66 -12.51
C PRO A 168 0.41 -4.58 -11.42
N GLY A 169 -0.06 -4.39 -10.18
CA GLY A 169 0.36 -5.17 -9.03
C GLY A 169 1.80 -4.95 -8.55
N LYS A 170 2.58 -4.14 -9.27
CA LYS A 170 3.97 -3.86 -8.93
C LYS A 170 4.10 -2.68 -7.97
N MET A 171 5.11 -2.77 -7.12
CA MET A 171 5.47 -1.71 -6.19
C MET A 171 6.66 -0.91 -6.70
N PHE A 172 6.55 0.41 -6.69
CA PHE A 172 7.70 1.29 -6.80
C PHE A 172 8.06 1.75 -5.39
N LEU A 173 9.29 1.55 -4.98
CA LEU A 173 9.71 1.80 -3.60
C LEU A 173 11.04 2.56 -3.57
N VAL A 174 11.12 3.58 -2.72
CA VAL A 174 12.33 4.33 -2.43
C VAL A 174 12.67 4.17 -0.96
N ASN A 175 13.89 3.73 -0.67
CA ASN A 175 14.46 3.73 0.67
C ASN A 175 15.16 5.06 0.90
N MET A 176 14.60 5.89 1.78
CA MET A 176 15.10 7.24 2.06
C MET A 176 16.38 7.23 2.88
N ASP A 177 16.59 6.22 3.73
CA ASP A 177 17.83 6.09 4.52
C ASP A 177 19.02 5.74 3.63
N GLU A 178 18.79 4.92 2.61
CA GLU A 178 19.81 4.50 1.65
C GLU A 178 19.90 5.41 0.42
N GLY A 179 18.91 6.27 0.20
CA GLY A 179 18.84 7.15 -0.95
C GLY A 179 18.76 6.44 -2.29
N ARG A 180 18.06 5.30 -2.34
CA ARG A 180 17.95 4.49 -3.57
C ARG A 180 16.52 3.99 -3.82
N ILE A 181 16.26 3.72 -5.09
CA ILE A 181 15.10 2.94 -5.51
C ILE A 181 15.38 1.46 -5.21
N VAL A 182 14.42 0.79 -4.58
CA VAL A 182 14.46 -0.65 -4.30
C VAL A 182 13.94 -1.38 -5.53
N GLU A 183 14.72 -2.31 -6.06
CA GLU A 183 14.32 -3.17 -7.17
C GLU A 183 13.23 -4.16 -6.70
N ASP A 184 12.43 -4.66 -7.65
CA ASP A 184 11.28 -5.56 -7.38
C ASP A 184 11.69 -7.06 -7.41
N ASP A 185 12.93 -7.37 -7.05
CA ASP A 185 13.51 -8.72 -7.05
C ASP A 185 13.20 -9.48 -5.75
#